data_05a557efe8ccf331fb898eaf0dd0f24a
#
_entry.id   05a557efe8ccf331fb898eaf0dd0f24a
#
_cell.length_a   1.000
_cell.length_b   1.000
_cell.length_c   1.000
_cell.angle_alpha   90.00
_cell.angle_beta   90.00
_cell.angle_gamma   90.00
#
_symmetry.space_group_name_H-M   'P 1'
#
loop_
_entity.id
_entity.type
_entity.pdbx_description
1 polymer ?
#
loop_
_entity_poly.entity_id
_entity_poly.type
_entity_poly.pdbx_seq_one_letter_code
_entity_poly.pdbx_strand_id
1 'polypeptide(L)'
;MTQAASSSTRVLVIDDSNTIRRSAEIFLRQGGYEVILAEDGFDALAKVNDFEPDLIFCDILMPRLDGYQTCAIIKRNPRFAEVPVIMLSSKDGVFDKARGRMVGSDDYLTKPFTKDQLLQAVAHFRALAAVPR
;
A
#
# COMPACT_ATOMS: atom_id res chain seq x y z
N MET A 1 -21.77 13.48 14.58
CA MET A 1 -21.47 12.88 14.25
C MET A 1 -21.16 12.54 13.59
N THR A 2 -21.27 12.60 13.48
CA THR A 2 -21.01 12.00 12.92
C THR A 2 -20.38 11.64 12.35
N GLN A 3 -20.13 11.32 12.25
CA GLN A 3 -19.47 10.76 11.71
C GLN A 3 -19.23 10.29 11.00
N ALA A 4 -19.55 10.74 11.05
CA ALA A 4 -19.57 10.12 10.32
C ALA A 4 -19.15 9.68 9.73
N ALA A 5 -19.89 9.80 9.84
CA ALA A 5 -19.25 8.79 9.32
C ALA A 5 -18.06 8.99 8.55
N SER A 6 -17.22 9.42 9.05
CA SER A 6 -15.93 9.30 8.49
C SER A 6 -15.60 7.84 8.49
N SER A 7 -15.78 7.22 7.36
CA SER A 7 -15.20 5.91 7.17
C SER A 7 -13.71 6.04 7.37
N SER A 8 -13.14 5.11 8.08
CA SER A 8 -11.70 5.04 8.26
C SER A 8 -11.02 4.88 6.92
N THR A 9 -9.84 5.46 6.79
CA THR A 9 -8.98 5.20 5.65
C THR A 9 -8.62 3.72 5.62
N ARG A 10 -8.76 3.10 4.48
CA ARG A 10 -8.53 1.68 4.27
C ARG A 10 -7.17 1.45 3.63
N VAL A 11 -6.34 0.67 4.27
CA VAL A 11 -4.97 0.40 3.82
C VAL A 11 -4.79 -1.09 3.57
N LEU A 12 -4.36 -1.44 2.36
CA LEU A 12 -4.00 -2.81 2.00
C LEU A 12 -2.49 -2.95 2.10
N VAL A 13 -2.02 -3.97 2.81
CA VAL A 13 -0.58 -4.25 2.93
C VAL A 13 -0.29 -5.61 2.29
N ILE A 14 0.56 -5.60 1.27
CA ILE A 14 0.93 -6.78 0.51
C ILE A 14 2.41 -7.08 0.77
N ASP A 15 2.70 -8.19 1.45
CA ASP A 15 4.07 -8.59 1.74
C ASP A 15 4.08 -10.07 2.07
N ASP A 16 5.08 -10.82 1.57
CA ASP A 16 5.15 -12.25 1.83
C ASP A 16 5.73 -12.59 3.20
N SER A 17 6.25 -11.59 3.92
CA SER A 17 6.78 -11.77 5.27
C SER A 17 5.70 -11.58 6.32
N ASN A 18 5.44 -12.61 7.14
CA ASN A 18 4.51 -12.50 8.28
C ASN A 18 4.93 -11.39 9.23
N THR A 19 6.23 -11.27 9.49
CA THR A 19 6.75 -10.27 10.42
C THR A 19 6.45 -8.86 9.92
N ILE A 20 6.70 -8.60 8.65
CA ILE A 20 6.44 -7.28 8.07
C ILE A 20 4.94 -6.98 8.06
N ARG A 21 4.10 -7.95 7.64
CA ARG A 21 2.65 -7.74 7.64
C ARG A 21 2.13 -7.41 9.04
N ARG A 22 2.59 -8.16 10.04
CA ARG A 22 2.14 -7.94 11.42
C ARG A 22 2.58 -6.57 11.94
N SER A 23 3.83 -6.17 11.69
CA SER A 23 4.33 -4.86 12.11
C SER A 23 3.52 -3.74 11.47
N ALA A 24 3.29 -3.84 10.16
CA ALA A 24 2.52 -2.84 9.44
C ALA A 24 1.09 -2.75 9.98
N GLU A 25 0.47 -3.91 10.22
CA GLU A 25 -0.89 -3.95 10.75
C GLU A 25 -0.99 -3.24 12.11
N ILE A 26 -0.06 -3.55 13.02
CA ILE A 26 -0.07 -2.95 14.36
C ILE A 26 0.09 -1.43 14.25
N PHE A 27 1.07 -0.98 13.49
CA PHE A 27 1.35 0.45 13.35
C PHE A 27 0.17 1.20 12.74
N LEU A 28 -0.40 0.66 11.66
CA LEU A 28 -1.49 1.32 10.95
C LEU A 28 -2.78 1.36 11.78
N ARG A 29 -3.08 0.27 12.51
CA ARG A 29 -4.25 0.27 13.39
C ARG A 29 -4.08 1.25 14.55
N GLN A 30 -2.87 1.38 15.09
CA GLN A 30 -2.59 2.39 16.10
C GLN A 30 -2.80 3.80 15.56
N GLY A 31 -2.60 4.00 14.27
CA GLY A 31 -2.87 5.26 13.60
C GLY A 31 -4.34 5.52 13.28
N GLY A 32 -5.22 4.57 13.60
CA GLY A 32 -6.66 4.71 13.37
C GLY A 32 -7.12 4.24 12.00
N TYR A 33 -6.30 3.52 11.27
CA TYR A 33 -6.64 3.05 9.93
C TYR A 33 -7.24 1.64 9.94
N GLU A 34 -8.10 1.38 8.97
CA GLU A 34 -8.61 0.03 8.72
C GLU A 34 -7.61 -0.68 7.82
N VAL A 35 -7.22 -1.91 8.18
CA VAL A 35 -6.13 -2.61 7.50
C VAL A 35 -6.58 -3.99 7.06
N ILE A 36 -6.22 -4.35 5.83
CA ILE A 36 -6.30 -5.74 5.41
C ILE A 36 -4.94 -6.16 4.86
N LEU A 37 -4.61 -7.43 5.03
CA LEU A 37 -3.31 -7.97 4.68
C LEU A 37 -3.44 -8.96 3.53
N ALA A 38 -2.45 -8.94 2.62
CA ALA A 38 -2.34 -9.94 1.57
C ALA A 38 -0.93 -10.51 1.60
N GLU A 39 -0.81 -11.81 1.42
CA GLU A 39 0.48 -12.48 1.56
C GLU A 39 1.27 -12.56 0.26
N ASP A 40 0.62 -12.27 -0.88
CA ASP A 40 1.28 -12.24 -2.19
C ASP A 40 0.42 -11.44 -3.16
N GLY A 41 0.92 -11.32 -4.40
CA GLY A 41 0.22 -10.54 -5.42
C GLY A 41 -1.14 -11.12 -5.80
N PHE A 42 -1.25 -12.43 -5.87
CA PHE A 42 -2.53 -13.06 -6.21
C PHE A 42 -3.57 -12.87 -5.12
N ASP A 43 -3.16 -13.01 -3.86
CA ASP A 43 -4.04 -12.75 -2.72
C ASP A 43 -4.51 -11.29 -2.73
N ALA A 44 -3.61 -10.37 -3.06
CA ALA A 44 -3.94 -8.95 -3.17
C ALA A 44 -5.00 -8.71 -4.24
N LEU A 45 -4.83 -9.32 -5.42
CA LEU A 45 -5.80 -9.16 -6.51
C LEU A 45 -7.17 -9.72 -6.14
N ALA A 46 -7.20 -10.79 -5.34
CA ALA A 46 -8.45 -11.35 -4.86
C ALA A 46 -9.15 -10.43 -3.85
N LYS A 47 -8.38 -9.68 -3.06
CA LYS A 47 -8.94 -8.86 -1.97
C LYS A 47 -9.25 -7.42 -2.36
N VAL A 48 -8.53 -6.87 -3.36
CA VAL A 48 -8.60 -5.44 -3.65
C VAL A 48 -9.99 -4.97 -4.04
N ASN A 49 -10.72 -5.79 -4.79
CA ASN A 49 -12.05 -5.39 -5.27
C ASN A 49 -13.06 -5.21 -4.13
N ASP A 50 -13.06 -6.11 -3.16
CA ASP A 50 -14.03 -6.07 -2.07
C ASP A 50 -13.62 -5.07 -1.00
N PHE A 51 -12.32 -4.99 -0.72
CA PHE A 51 -11.82 -4.09 0.31
C PHE A 51 -11.86 -2.63 -0.12
N GLU A 52 -11.62 -2.35 -1.38
CA GLU A 52 -11.59 -0.99 -1.94
C GLU A 52 -10.63 -0.09 -1.14
N PRO A 53 -9.32 -0.40 -1.17
CA PRO A 53 -8.36 0.37 -0.37
C PRO A 53 -8.21 1.81 -0.85
N ASP A 54 -7.93 2.70 0.08
CA ASP A 54 -7.59 4.09 -0.20
C ASP A 54 -6.09 4.24 -0.46
N LEU A 55 -5.29 3.28 -0.01
CA LEU A 55 -3.84 3.29 -0.16
C LEU A 55 -3.32 1.86 -0.05
N ILE A 56 -2.24 1.57 -0.78
CA ILE A 56 -1.66 0.23 -0.82
C ILE A 56 -0.17 0.31 -0.55
N PHE A 57 0.32 -0.53 0.36
CA PHE A 57 1.75 -0.83 0.50
C PHE A 57 2.03 -2.18 -0.14
N CYS A 58 3.03 -2.26 -0.99
CA CYS A 58 3.29 -3.48 -1.77
C CYS A 58 4.77 -3.83 -1.78
N ASP A 59 5.10 -5.00 -1.24
CA ASP A 59 6.46 -5.55 -1.29
C ASP A 59 6.88 -5.77 -2.74
N ILE A 60 8.14 -5.47 -3.05
CA ILE A 60 8.67 -5.63 -4.40
C ILE A 60 9.00 -7.09 -4.68
N LEU A 61 9.71 -7.75 -3.77
CA LEU A 61 10.20 -9.11 -3.98
C LEU A 61 9.25 -10.13 -3.40
N MET A 62 8.39 -10.67 -4.26
CA MET A 62 7.45 -11.73 -3.90
C MET A 62 7.53 -12.84 -4.94
N PRO A 63 7.30 -14.11 -4.54
CA PRO A 63 7.34 -15.20 -5.51
C PRO A 63 6.19 -15.11 -6.51
N ARG A 64 6.43 -15.57 -7.73
CA ARG A 64 5.47 -15.71 -8.82
C ARG A 64 5.01 -14.38 -9.41
N LEU A 65 4.49 -13.48 -8.61
CA LEU A 65 4.02 -12.16 -9.04
C LEU A 65 4.68 -11.13 -8.15
N ASP A 66 5.66 -10.39 -8.67
CA ASP A 66 6.38 -9.41 -7.88
C ASP A 66 5.56 -8.12 -7.67
N GLY A 67 6.11 -7.19 -6.89
CA GLY A 67 5.41 -5.95 -6.57
C GLY A 67 5.16 -5.05 -7.77
N TYR A 68 6.10 -4.99 -8.70
CA TYR A 68 5.90 -4.19 -9.92
C TYR A 68 4.75 -4.74 -10.75
N GLN A 69 4.72 -6.05 -10.93
CA GLN A 69 3.65 -6.71 -11.68
C GLN A 69 2.30 -6.53 -10.99
N THR A 70 2.27 -6.71 -9.68
CA THR A 70 1.04 -6.53 -8.88
C THR A 70 0.51 -5.11 -9.02
N CYS A 71 1.39 -4.12 -8.85
CA CYS A 71 1.02 -2.70 -8.99
C CYS A 71 0.47 -2.42 -10.38
N ALA A 72 1.14 -2.91 -11.42
CA ALA A 72 0.71 -2.69 -12.80
C ALA A 72 -0.71 -3.21 -13.04
N ILE A 73 -1.00 -4.40 -12.52
CA ILE A 73 -2.33 -5.01 -12.70
C ILE A 73 -3.39 -4.21 -11.95
N ILE A 74 -3.11 -3.83 -10.70
CA ILE A 74 -4.05 -3.04 -9.90
C ILE A 74 -4.35 -1.70 -10.59
N LYS A 75 -3.30 -1.01 -11.05
CA LYS A 75 -3.45 0.32 -11.65
C LYS A 75 -4.17 0.30 -13.00
N ARG A 76 -4.20 -0.83 -13.69
CA ARG A 76 -4.97 -0.96 -14.93
C ARG A 76 -6.47 -0.95 -14.71
N ASN A 77 -6.92 -1.28 -13.51
CA ASN A 77 -8.34 -1.22 -13.20
C ASN A 77 -8.72 0.24 -12.92
N PRO A 78 -9.65 0.83 -13.68
CA PRO A 78 -10.03 2.23 -13.49
C PRO A 78 -10.49 2.56 -12.06
N ARG A 79 -11.04 1.59 -11.33
CA ARG A 79 -11.46 1.78 -9.94
C ARG A 79 -10.28 2.11 -9.03
N PHE A 80 -9.07 1.64 -9.38
CA PHE A 80 -7.89 1.74 -8.52
C PHE A 80 -6.77 2.55 -9.14
N ALA A 81 -7.00 3.14 -10.33
CA ALA A 81 -5.96 3.87 -11.04
C ALA A 81 -5.40 5.05 -10.24
N GLU A 82 -6.23 5.66 -9.41
CA GLU A 82 -5.83 6.81 -8.59
C GLU A 82 -5.44 6.43 -7.16
N VAL A 83 -5.53 5.16 -6.78
CA VAL A 83 -5.15 4.72 -5.44
C VAL A 83 -3.63 4.74 -5.32
N PRO A 84 -3.07 5.46 -4.34
CA PRO A 84 -1.61 5.48 -4.17
C PRO A 84 -1.06 4.11 -3.83
N VAL A 85 0.02 3.74 -4.51
CA VAL A 85 0.75 2.50 -4.23
C VAL A 85 2.17 2.86 -3.82
N ILE A 86 2.54 2.49 -2.60
CA ILE A 86 3.86 2.73 -2.03
C ILE A 86 4.59 1.40 -2.00
N MET A 87 5.72 1.31 -2.69
CA MET A 87 6.49 0.07 -2.77
C MET A 87 7.32 -0.11 -1.50
N LEU A 88 7.41 -1.34 -1.02
CA LEU A 88 8.25 -1.67 0.14
C LEU A 88 9.51 -2.36 -0.36
N SER A 89 10.64 -1.68 -0.25
CA SER A 89 11.91 -2.15 -0.75
C SER A 89 12.74 -2.70 0.40
N SER A 90 13.41 -3.85 0.21
CA SER A 90 14.29 -4.37 1.25
C SER A 90 15.53 -3.48 1.39
N LYS A 91 16.14 -3.51 2.60
CA LYS A 91 17.32 -2.71 2.90
C LYS A 91 18.46 -2.98 1.92
N ASP A 92 18.64 -4.25 1.52
CA ASP A 92 19.69 -4.67 0.60
C ASP A 92 19.23 -4.68 -0.85
N GLY A 93 17.96 -4.38 -1.09
CA GLY A 93 17.41 -4.33 -2.44
C GLY A 93 17.55 -2.96 -3.04
N VAL A 94 17.46 -2.93 -4.37
CA VAL A 94 17.51 -1.68 -5.10
C VAL A 94 16.13 -1.42 -5.69
N PHE A 95 15.49 -0.35 -5.24
CA PHE A 95 14.24 0.08 -5.86
C PHE A 95 14.55 0.71 -7.21
N ASP A 96 13.96 0.15 -8.26
CA ASP A 96 14.09 0.71 -9.60
C ASP A 96 13.03 1.80 -9.77
N LYS A 97 13.44 3.05 -9.62
CA LYS A 97 12.54 4.20 -9.71
C LYS A 97 11.88 4.31 -11.06
N ALA A 98 12.61 4.02 -12.13
CA ALA A 98 12.06 4.08 -13.48
C ALA A 98 10.97 3.02 -13.66
N ARG A 99 11.24 1.79 -13.22
CA ARG A 99 10.26 0.71 -13.30
C ARG A 99 9.05 1.00 -12.42
N GLY A 100 9.28 1.56 -11.23
CA GLY A 100 8.20 1.99 -10.34
C GLY A 100 7.27 2.97 -11.02
N ARG A 101 7.82 3.99 -11.67
CA ARG A 101 7.01 4.97 -12.41
C ARG A 101 6.26 4.33 -13.57
N MET A 102 6.87 3.41 -14.28
CA MET A 102 6.24 2.73 -15.42
C MET A 102 5.00 1.94 -15.01
N VAL A 103 5.00 1.37 -13.81
CA VAL A 103 3.83 0.61 -13.31
C VAL A 103 2.85 1.47 -12.53
N GLY A 104 3.16 2.75 -12.35
CA GLY A 104 2.27 3.69 -11.69
C GLY A 104 2.39 3.77 -10.18
N SER A 105 3.48 3.24 -9.59
CA SER A 105 3.69 3.40 -8.15
C SER A 105 4.00 4.86 -7.83
N ASP A 106 3.60 5.28 -6.64
CA ASP A 106 3.64 6.69 -6.25
C ASP A 106 4.83 7.03 -5.37
N ASP A 107 5.37 6.04 -4.64
CA ASP A 107 6.50 6.26 -3.74
C ASP A 107 7.06 4.91 -3.31
N TYR A 108 8.07 4.94 -2.45
CA TYR A 108 8.62 3.73 -1.85
C TYR A 108 9.12 4.00 -0.43
N LEU A 109 9.15 2.94 0.39
CA LEU A 109 9.75 2.94 1.71
C LEU A 109 10.72 1.77 1.79
N THR A 110 11.80 1.95 2.56
CA THR A 110 12.77 0.89 2.80
C THR A 110 12.39 0.09 4.05
N LYS A 111 12.47 -1.22 3.97
CA LYS A 111 12.26 -2.10 5.13
C LYS A 111 13.60 -2.33 5.83
N PRO A 112 13.64 -2.35 7.15
CA PRO A 112 12.54 -2.14 8.07
C PRO A 112 12.13 -0.68 8.15
N PHE A 113 10.83 -0.43 8.24
CA PHE A 113 10.28 0.91 8.41
C PHE A 113 9.91 1.15 9.87
N THR A 114 9.89 2.41 10.27
CA THR A 114 9.38 2.78 11.60
C THR A 114 7.88 3.04 11.52
N LYS A 115 7.23 3.03 12.68
CA LYS A 115 5.83 3.41 12.77
C LYS A 115 5.59 4.80 12.18
N ASP A 116 6.46 5.77 12.53
CA ASP A 116 6.31 7.14 12.06
C ASP A 116 6.45 7.23 10.54
N GLN A 117 7.40 6.52 9.94
CA GLN A 117 7.57 6.50 8.49
C GLN A 117 6.30 5.99 7.80
N LEU A 118 5.75 4.90 8.32
CA LEU A 118 4.55 4.29 7.74
C LEU A 118 3.35 5.22 7.86
N LEU A 119 3.12 5.80 9.05
CA LEU A 119 1.99 6.68 9.28
C LEU A 119 2.12 7.99 8.51
N GLN A 120 3.34 8.53 8.39
CA GLN A 120 3.57 9.76 7.61
C GLN A 120 3.27 9.52 6.13
N ALA A 121 3.61 8.35 5.60
CA ALA A 121 3.31 8.04 4.20
C ALA A 121 1.80 8.05 3.95
N VAL A 122 1.01 7.44 4.85
CA VAL A 122 -0.45 7.45 4.71
C VAL A 122 -0.98 8.88 4.81
N ALA A 123 -0.54 9.63 5.81
CA ALA A 123 -1.00 11.00 6.03
C ALA A 123 -0.68 11.88 4.81
N HIS A 124 0.50 11.74 4.23
CA HIS A 124 0.92 12.51 3.05
C HIS A 124 -0.03 12.29 1.88
N PHE A 125 -0.30 11.03 1.54
CA PHE A 125 -1.14 10.73 0.39
C PHE A 125 -2.62 11.03 0.64
N ARG A 126 -3.08 10.89 1.87
CA ARG A 126 -4.46 11.29 2.21
C ARG A 126 -4.63 12.79 2.13
N ALA A 127 -3.62 13.57 2.53
CA ALA A 127 -3.66 15.02 2.38
C ALA A 127 -3.71 15.43 0.91
N LEU A 128 -2.94 14.77 0.04
CA LEU A 128 -3.00 15.03 -1.39
C LEU A 128 -4.37 14.71 -1.98
N ALA A 129 -4.98 13.61 -1.55
CA ALA A 129 -6.31 13.21 -2.04
C ALA A 129 -7.38 14.21 -1.63
N ALA A 130 -7.19 14.94 -0.52
CA ALA A 130 -8.15 15.91 -0.02
C ALA A 130 -8.05 17.26 -0.71
N VAL A 131 -6.99 17.51 -1.50
CA VAL A 131 -6.79 18.80 -2.18
C VAL A 131 -7.77 18.90 -3.35
N PRO A 132 -8.58 19.95 -3.44
CA PRO A 132 -9.47 20.16 -4.58
C PRO A 132 -8.66 20.33 -5.87
N ARG A 133 -9.17 19.81 -6.95
CA ARG A 133 -8.57 19.95 -8.27
C ARG A 133 -9.22 21.06 -9.05
#